data_d2b997427ecc05e8554eb63270a6b836
#
_entry.id   d2b997427ecc05e8554eb63270a6b836
#
_cell.length_a   1.000
_cell.length_b   1.000
_cell.length_c   1.000
_cell.angle_alpha   90.00
_cell.angle_beta   90.00
_cell.angle_gamma   90.00
#
_symmetry.space_group_name_H-M   'P 1'
#
loop_
_entity.id
_entity.type
_entity.pdbx_description
1 polymer ?
#
loop_
_entity_poly.entity_id
_entity_poly.type
_entity_poly.pdbx_seq_one_letter_code
_entity_poly.pdbx_strand_id
1 'polypeptide(L)'
;MLVFADTPEEPSFVTQMELLARDPAAMDRRSVTIITDTDPAANSVWRQRFRPRGFSLMVLDTDGTVIDRKPFPWDTREIGRAIDKTPVRRDETRASGGR
;
A
#
# COMPACT_ATOMS: atom_id res chain seq x y z
N MET A 1 4.28 -0.97 0.66
CA MET A 1 3.01 -0.87 -0.09
C MET A 1 3.32 -0.72 -1.57
N LEU A 2 2.61 -1.46 -2.39
CA LEU A 2 2.80 -1.45 -3.84
C LEU A 2 1.59 -0.82 -4.52
N VAL A 3 1.85 0.06 -5.49
CA VAL A 3 0.81 0.66 -6.32
C VAL A 3 1.10 0.32 -7.76
N PHE A 4 0.28 -0.57 -8.33
CA PHE A 4 0.40 -1.01 -9.71
C PHE A 4 -0.59 -0.30 -10.62
N ALA A 5 -0.16 0.01 -11.82
CA ALA A 5 -1.04 0.49 -12.90
C ALA A 5 -0.43 0.13 -14.25
N ASP A 6 -1.23 0.16 -15.30
CA ASP A 6 -0.72 -0.13 -16.64
C ASP A 6 0.05 1.05 -17.22
N THR A 7 -0.33 2.28 -16.83
CA THR A 7 0.38 3.51 -17.24
C THR A 7 0.34 4.51 -16.08
N PRO A 8 1.26 5.51 -16.08
CA PRO A 8 1.23 6.58 -15.08
C PRO A 8 -0.02 7.47 -15.17
N GLU A 9 -0.68 7.48 -16.32
CA GLU A 9 -1.86 8.31 -16.57
C GLU A 9 -3.17 7.61 -16.22
N GLU A 10 -3.13 6.36 -15.81
CA GLU A 10 -4.36 5.65 -15.44
C GLU A 10 -5.08 6.40 -14.31
N PRO A 11 -6.40 6.71 -14.48
CA PRO A 11 -7.12 7.54 -13.51
C PRO A 11 -7.06 7.05 -12.07
N SER A 12 -7.16 5.75 -11.85
CA SER A 12 -7.05 5.18 -10.50
C SER A 12 -5.67 5.40 -9.89
N PHE A 13 -4.61 5.31 -10.71
CA PHE A 13 -3.26 5.58 -10.25
C PHE A 13 -3.10 7.05 -9.86
N VAL A 14 -3.56 7.97 -10.71
CA VAL A 14 -3.49 9.40 -10.44
C VAL A 14 -4.23 9.73 -9.15
N THR A 15 -5.45 9.20 -8.99
CA THR A 15 -6.25 9.40 -7.78
C THR A 15 -5.53 8.85 -6.55
N GLN A 16 -4.96 7.65 -6.66
CA GLN A 16 -4.24 7.04 -5.53
C GLN A 16 -3.06 7.90 -5.08
N MET A 17 -2.27 8.40 -6.03
CA MET A 17 -1.11 9.23 -5.69
C MET A 17 -1.54 10.57 -5.09
N GLU A 18 -2.64 11.15 -5.55
CA GLU A 18 -3.20 12.37 -4.95
C GLU A 18 -3.65 12.14 -3.51
N LEU A 19 -4.32 11.01 -3.25
CA LEU A 19 -4.76 10.66 -1.89
C LEU A 19 -3.59 10.50 -0.94
N LEU A 20 -2.51 9.85 -1.39
CA LEU A 20 -1.30 9.70 -0.58
C LEU A 20 -0.62 11.05 -0.32
N ALA A 21 -0.64 11.95 -1.30
CA ALA A 21 -0.01 13.25 -1.17
C ALA A 21 -0.76 14.19 -0.21
N ARG A 22 -2.03 13.93 0.08
CA ARG A 22 -2.82 14.75 1.01
C ARG A 22 -2.39 14.59 2.47
N ASP A 23 -1.88 13.41 2.84
CA ASP A 23 -1.46 13.14 4.21
C ASP A 23 -0.27 12.19 4.24
N PRO A 24 0.91 12.65 3.81
CA PRO A 24 2.10 11.81 3.83
C PRO A 24 2.51 11.39 5.25
N ALA A 25 2.20 12.21 6.25
CA ALA A 25 2.54 11.90 7.63
C ALA A 25 1.84 10.62 8.13
N ALA A 26 0.65 10.31 7.62
CA ALA A 26 -0.06 9.10 8.00
C ALA A 26 0.73 7.84 7.61
N MET A 27 1.41 7.88 6.47
CA MET A 27 2.26 6.77 6.03
C MET A 27 3.60 6.76 6.76
N ASP A 28 4.19 7.94 6.97
CA ASP A 28 5.46 8.07 7.69
C ASP A 28 5.35 7.56 9.13
N ARG A 29 4.25 7.86 9.81
CA ARG A 29 4.02 7.39 11.18
C ARG A 29 4.00 5.88 11.29
N ARG A 30 3.64 5.19 10.21
CA ARG A 30 3.58 3.73 10.17
C ARG A 30 4.77 3.11 9.47
N SER A 31 5.77 3.91 9.14
CA SER A 31 6.97 3.47 8.42
C SER A 31 6.65 2.76 7.10
N VAL A 32 5.65 3.25 6.38
CA VAL A 32 5.24 2.67 5.10
C VAL A 32 6.15 3.17 3.99
N THR A 33 6.76 2.23 3.28
CA THR A 33 7.48 2.51 2.04
C THR A 33 6.51 2.34 0.87
N ILE A 34 6.45 3.33 -0.02
CA ILE A 34 5.57 3.31 -1.18
C ILE A 34 6.40 3.01 -2.41
N ILE A 35 6.04 1.94 -3.11
CA ILE A 35 6.68 1.52 -4.36
C ILE A 35 5.62 1.55 -5.45
N THR A 36 5.90 2.26 -6.54
CA THR A 36 4.99 2.34 -7.68
C THR A 36 5.55 1.54 -8.86
N ASP A 37 4.65 0.94 -9.64
CA ASP A 37 5.00 0.20 -10.84
C ASP A 37 3.93 0.46 -11.90
N THR A 38 4.27 1.24 -12.90
CA THR A 38 3.36 1.65 -13.98
C THR A 38 3.83 1.15 -15.36
N ASP A 39 4.73 0.16 -15.38
CA ASP A 39 5.28 -0.38 -16.62
C ASP A 39 5.18 -1.92 -16.63
N PRO A 40 4.04 -2.47 -17.10
CA PRO A 40 3.86 -3.92 -17.21
C PRO A 40 4.91 -4.60 -18.08
N ALA A 41 5.39 -3.92 -19.10
CA ALA A 41 6.37 -4.50 -20.05
C ALA A 41 7.72 -4.78 -19.39
N ALA A 42 8.07 -4.05 -18.33
CA ALA A 42 9.31 -4.27 -17.60
C ALA A 42 9.30 -5.57 -16.80
N ASN A 43 8.12 -6.16 -16.57
CA ASN A 43 7.95 -7.44 -15.89
C ASN A 43 8.76 -7.53 -14.58
N SER A 44 8.57 -6.54 -13.71
CA SER A 44 9.28 -6.45 -12.43
C SER A 44 9.07 -7.70 -11.56
N VAL A 45 9.95 -7.91 -10.58
CA VAL A 45 9.83 -9.00 -9.61
C VAL A 45 8.47 -8.95 -8.92
N TRP A 46 7.98 -7.75 -8.59
CA TRP A 46 6.68 -7.56 -7.97
C TRP A 46 5.53 -8.02 -8.86
N ARG A 47 5.61 -7.73 -10.17
CA ARG A 47 4.60 -8.17 -11.13
C ARG A 47 4.62 -9.68 -11.33
N GLN A 48 5.79 -10.28 -11.33
CA GLN A 48 5.93 -11.72 -11.42
C GLN A 48 5.31 -12.42 -10.20
N ARG A 49 5.50 -11.83 -9.03
CA ARG A 49 4.98 -12.40 -7.77
C ARG A 49 3.47 -12.21 -7.63
N PHE A 50 2.96 -11.00 -7.88
CA PHE A 50 1.57 -10.68 -7.56
C PHE A 50 0.64 -10.64 -8.76
N ARG A 51 1.17 -10.58 -9.98
CA ARG A 51 0.43 -10.63 -11.25
C ARG A 51 -0.78 -9.67 -11.25
N PRO A 52 -0.58 -8.37 -11.01
CA PRO A 52 -1.67 -7.42 -11.00
C PRO A 52 -2.26 -7.24 -12.39
N ARG A 53 -3.55 -6.88 -12.44
CA ARG A 53 -4.23 -6.51 -13.68
C ARG A 53 -4.72 -5.08 -13.54
N GLY A 54 -4.28 -4.18 -14.44
CA GLY A 54 -4.63 -2.77 -14.35
C GLY A 54 -4.19 -2.18 -13.02
N PHE A 55 -5.01 -1.32 -12.44
CA PHE A 55 -4.70 -0.74 -11.13
C PHE A 55 -4.84 -1.78 -10.03
N SER A 56 -3.86 -1.81 -9.14
CA SER A 56 -3.94 -2.64 -7.93
C SER A 56 -3.14 -1.97 -6.81
N LEU A 57 -3.78 -1.78 -5.67
CA LEU A 57 -3.12 -1.33 -4.45
C LEU A 57 -2.89 -2.57 -3.56
N MET A 58 -1.64 -2.77 -3.14
CA MET A 58 -1.30 -3.88 -2.26
C MET A 58 -0.61 -3.38 -1.02
N VAL A 59 -1.18 -3.66 0.14
CA VAL A 59 -0.59 -3.34 1.42
C VAL A 59 0.08 -4.60 1.95
N LEU A 60 1.38 -4.50 2.23
CA LEU A 60 2.20 -5.62 2.69
C LEU A 60 2.71 -5.35 4.09
N ASP A 61 2.83 -6.41 4.88
CA ASP A 61 3.51 -6.37 6.16
C ASP A 61 5.03 -6.39 5.95
N THR A 62 5.78 -6.15 7.01
CA THR A 62 7.25 -6.12 6.97
C THR A 62 7.87 -7.44 6.52
N ASP A 63 7.19 -8.55 6.74
CA ASP A 63 7.63 -9.88 6.31
C ASP A 63 7.21 -10.23 4.87
N GLY A 64 6.55 -9.31 4.17
CA GLY A 64 6.06 -9.52 2.81
C GLY A 64 4.70 -10.17 2.71
N THR A 65 4.03 -10.44 3.82
CA THR A 65 2.67 -10.98 3.82
C THR A 65 1.69 -9.91 3.33
N VAL A 66 0.77 -10.29 2.45
CA VAL A 66 -0.26 -9.39 1.95
C VAL A 66 -1.29 -9.13 3.04
N ILE A 67 -1.40 -7.88 3.46
CA ILE A 67 -2.42 -7.44 4.43
C ILE A 67 -3.74 -7.21 3.70
N ASP A 68 -3.69 -6.53 2.57
CA ASP A 68 -4.89 -6.23 1.78
C ASP A 68 -4.51 -5.98 0.32
N ARG A 69 -5.48 -6.21 -0.58
CA ARG A 69 -5.32 -5.99 -2.01
C ARG A 69 -6.62 -5.38 -2.54
N LYS A 70 -6.51 -4.20 -3.17
CA LYS A 70 -7.67 -3.47 -3.66
C LYS A 70 -7.52 -3.09 -5.13
N PRO A 71 -8.56 -3.31 -5.94
CA PRO A 71 -8.55 -2.90 -7.35
C PRO A 71 -8.97 -1.45 -7.56
N PHE A 72 -9.09 -0.66 -6.49
CA PHE A 72 -9.48 0.75 -6.53
C PHE A 72 -8.68 1.54 -5.50
N PRO A 73 -8.59 2.88 -5.67
CA PRO A 73 -7.81 3.72 -4.74
C PRO A 73 -8.39 3.75 -3.33
N TRP A 74 -7.49 3.85 -2.37
CA TRP A 74 -7.80 3.99 -0.94
C TRP A 74 -7.14 5.25 -0.39
N ASP A 75 -7.83 5.97 0.50
CA ASP A 75 -7.20 7.07 1.20
C ASP A 75 -6.27 6.56 2.33
N THR A 76 -5.50 7.48 2.92
CA THR A 76 -4.53 7.11 3.95
C THR A 76 -5.19 6.60 5.22
N ARG A 77 -6.43 7.01 5.49
CA ARG A 77 -7.18 6.51 6.65
C ARG A 77 -7.54 5.04 6.48
N GLU A 78 -8.01 4.66 5.30
CA GLU A 78 -8.36 3.27 5.00
C GLU A 78 -7.13 2.37 5.05
N ILE A 79 -6.03 2.82 4.45
CA ILE A 79 -4.76 2.11 4.46
C ILE A 79 -4.25 1.95 5.91
N GLY A 80 -4.30 3.03 6.69
CA GLY A 80 -3.87 3.01 8.08
C GLY A 80 -4.67 2.03 8.93
N ARG A 81 -5.98 1.96 8.72
CA ARG A 81 -6.82 0.99 9.44
C ARG A 81 -6.44 -0.45 9.12
N ALA A 82 -6.17 -0.73 7.84
CA ALA A 82 -5.77 -2.07 7.43
C ALA A 82 -4.47 -2.49 8.12
N ILE A 83 -3.49 -1.59 8.16
CA ILE A 83 -2.21 -1.84 8.82
C ILE A 83 -2.39 -2.03 10.32
N ASP A 84 -3.17 -1.16 10.96
CA ASP A 84 -3.34 -1.17 12.42
C ASP A 84 -4.09 -2.42 12.91
N LYS A 85 -4.82 -3.10 12.03
CA LYS A 85 -5.52 -4.34 12.36
C LYS A 85 -4.64 -5.57 12.34
N THR A 86 -3.40 -5.48 11.86
CA THR A 86 -2.51 -6.64 11.80
C THR A 86 -2.07 -7.05 13.21
N PRO A 87 -1.89 -8.35 13.47
CA PRO A 87 -1.44 -8.80 14.79
C PRO A 87 -0.11 -8.18 15.23
N VAL A 88 0.84 -8.06 14.31
CA VAL A 88 2.15 -7.47 14.61
C VAL A 88 1.98 -6.02 15.08
N ARG A 89 1.17 -5.23 14.38
CA ARG A 89 0.97 -3.82 14.72
C ARG A 89 0.20 -3.66 16.02
N ARG A 90 -0.78 -4.52 16.30
CA ARG A 90 -1.51 -4.54 17.56
C ARG A 90 -0.58 -4.83 18.73
N ASP A 91 0.33 -5.79 18.55
CA ASP A 91 1.28 -6.15 19.60
C ASP A 91 2.22 -4.99 19.91
N GLU A 92 2.72 -4.29 18.88
CA GLU A 92 3.52 -3.09 19.05
C GLU A 92 2.76 -2.02 19.83
N THR A 93 1.51 -1.77 19.44
CA THR A 93 0.66 -0.77 20.10
C THR A 93 0.41 -1.15 21.55
N ARG A 94 0.13 -2.41 21.82
CA ARG A 94 -0.09 -2.92 23.18
C ARG A 94 1.17 -2.78 24.03
N ALA A 95 2.31 -3.14 23.47
CA ALA A 95 3.59 -3.01 24.16
C ALA A 95 3.94 -1.56 24.47
N SER A 96 3.58 -0.63 23.59
CA SER A 96 3.85 0.79 23.76
C SER A 96 2.87 1.48 24.71
N GLY A 97 1.60 1.09 24.65
CA GLY A 97 0.52 1.79 25.33
C GLY A 97 -0.02 1.10 26.58
N GLY A 98 0.36 -0.10 26.83
CA GLY A 98 -0.17 -0.90 27.93
C GLY A 98 0.49 -0.71 29.28
N ARG A 99 1.21 0.37 29.43
CA ARG A 99 1.99 0.63 30.65
C ARG A 99 1.47 1.78 31.44
#